data_1d66d5e4539c1159267e3f7fea1683d3
#
_entry.id   1d66d5e4539c1159267e3f7fea1683d3
#
_cell.length_a   1.000
_cell.length_b   1.000
_cell.length_c   1.000
_cell.angle_alpha   90.00
_cell.angle_beta   90.00
_cell.angle_gamma   90.00
#
_symmetry.space_group_name_H-M   'P 1'
#
loop_
_entity.id
_entity.type
_entity.pdbx_description
1 polymer ?
#
loop_
_entity_poly.entity_id
_entity_poly.type
_entity_poly.pdbx_seq_one_letter_code
_entity_poly.pdbx_strand_id
1 'polypeptide(L)'
;MQLKWTERIPLTQSGVDRIKAIAGVYRLINYNRTDDKYYVYYVGQADDLNNRLAQHLSGNETNECCQKYLANYTCYFRAAAISGQADRDGAEVALYNKFEPSCVERIPDVKPIEINFD
;
A
#
# COMPACT_ATOMS: atom_id res chain seq x y z
N MET A 1 15.73 -7.42 -5.21
CA MET A 1 14.57 -8.35 -5.35
C MET A 1 13.61 -7.80 -6.39
N GLN A 2 13.23 -8.62 -7.33
CA GLN A 2 12.30 -8.22 -8.39
C GLN A 2 10.88 -8.62 -8.00
N LEU A 3 9.99 -7.64 -7.83
CA LEU A 3 8.62 -7.85 -7.40
C LEU A 3 7.67 -7.83 -8.58
N LYS A 4 6.62 -8.65 -8.50
CA LYS A 4 5.51 -8.62 -9.47
C LYS A 4 4.39 -7.77 -8.91
N TRP A 5 4.44 -6.47 -9.19
CA TRP A 5 3.40 -5.56 -8.78
C TRP A 5 2.13 -5.79 -9.58
N THR A 6 0.99 -5.69 -8.91
CA THR A 6 -0.27 -5.61 -9.64
C THR A 6 -0.32 -4.31 -10.45
N GLU A 7 -1.24 -4.24 -11.39
CA GLU A 7 -1.64 -2.95 -11.96
C GLU A 7 -2.26 -2.07 -10.87
N ARG A 8 -2.57 -0.83 -11.19
CA ARG A 8 -3.30 0.05 -10.27
C ARG A 8 -4.76 -0.40 -10.22
N ILE A 9 -5.18 -0.90 -9.06
CA ILE A 9 -6.50 -1.47 -8.81
C ILE A 9 -7.31 -0.51 -7.95
N PRO A 10 -8.59 -0.27 -8.26
CA PRO A 10 -9.42 0.57 -7.39
C PRO A 10 -9.52 0.02 -5.96
N LEU A 11 -9.37 0.90 -4.98
CA LEU A 11 -9.54 0.53 -3.57
C LEU A 11 -11.03 0.49 -3.25
N THR A 12 -11.66 -0.58 -3.68
CA THR A 12 -13.07 -0.90 -3.53
C THR A 12 -13.18 -2.37 -3.12
N GLN A 13 -14.36 -2.80 -2.68
CA GLN A 13 -14.54 -4.21 -2.33
C GLN A 13 -14.22 -5.13 -3.52
N SER A 14 -14.70 -4.80 -4.72
CA SER A 14 -14.41 -5.60 -5.91
C SER A 14 -12.94 -5.61 -6.27
N GLY A 15 -12.24 -4.50 -6.06
CA GLY A 15 -10.79 -4.42 -6.28
C GLY A 15 -10.03 -5.29 -5.28
N VAL A 16 -10.37 -5.21 -4.00
CA VAL A 16 -9.74 -6.00 -2.94
C VAL A 16 -10.00 -7.49 -3.15
N ASP A 17 -11.18 -7.87 -3.65
CA ASP A 17 -11.53 -9.26 -3.91
C ASP A 17 -10.61 -9.92 -4.96
N ARG A 18 -9.90 -9.13 -5.75
CA ARG A 18 -8.91 -9.63 -6.72
C ARG A 18 -7.61 -10.08 -6.07
N ILE A 19 -7.39 -9.75 -4.81
CA ILE A 19 -6.13 -10.02 -4.10
C ILE A 19 -6.29 -11.24 -3.21
N LYS A 20 -5.33 -12.16 -3.30
CA LYS A 20 -5.30 -13.38 -2.49
C LYS A 20 -4.85 -13.08 -1.05
N ALA A 21 -5.17 -14.01 -0.15
CA ALA A 21 -4.74 -13.97 1.25
C ALA A 21 -3.27 -14.43 1.36
N ILE A 22 -2.36 -13.64 0.84
CA ILE A 22 -0.91 -13.92 0.83
C ILE A 22 -0.15 -12.75 1.44
N ALA A 23 1.05 -13.03 1.94
CA ALA A 23 1.92 -12.02 2.52
C ALA A 23 2.53 -11.13 1.44
N GLY A 24 2.68 -9.85 1.73
CA GLY A 24 3.31 -8.93 0.80
C GLY A 24 3.37 -7.49 1.28
N VAL A 25 3.71 -6.62 0.33
CA VAL A 25 3.77 -5.18 0.53
C VAL A 25 2.77 -4.50 -0.41
N TYR A 26 2.37 -3.29 -0.06
CA TYR A 26 1.42 -2.55 -0.87
C TYR A 26 1.61 -1.05 -0.70
N ARG A 27 1.06 -0.31 -1.64
CA ARG A 27 0.96 1.15 -1.56
C ARG A 27 -0.46 1.60 -1.90
N LEU A 28 -0.96 2.57 -1.14
CA LEU A 28 -2.25 3.19 -1.37
C LEU A 28 -2.03 4.49 -2.15
N ILE A 29 -2.88 4.73 -3.12
CA ILE A 29 -2.69 5.76 -4.13
C ILE A 29 -3.97 6.58 -4.23
N ASN A 30 -3.85 7.91 -4.28
CA ASN A 30 -4.99 8.77 -4.57
C ASN A 30 -4.82 9.44 -5.94
N TYR A 31 -5.94 9.64 -6.61
CA TYR A 31 -5.99 10.46 -7.81
C TYR A 31 -6.34 11.89 -7.41
N ASN A 32 -5.54 12.85 -7.85
CA ASN A 32 -5.79 14.27 -7.61
C ASN A 32 -6.34 14.90 -8.89
N ARG A 33 -7.62 15.31 -8.85
CA ARG A 33 -8.31 15.88 -10.02
C ARG A 33 -7.76 17.24 -10.43
N THR A 34 -7.18 17.99 -9.48
CA THR A 34 -6.69 19.34 -9.75
C THR A 34 -5.49 19.33 -10.71
N ASP A 35 -4.56 18.40 -10.52
CA ASP A 35 -3.36 18.29 -11.36
C ASP A 35 -3.33 17.05 -12.26
N ASP A 36 -4.39 16.24 -12.21
CA ASP A 36 -4.53 15.00 -13.00
C ASP A 36 -3.36 14.05 -12.78
N LYS A 37 -2.96 13.88 -11.52
CA LYS A 37 -1.84 13.02 -11.13
C LYS A 37 -2.23 12.05 -10.02
N TYR A 38 -1.43 11.00 -9.88
CA TYR A 38 -1.56 9.97 -8.84
C TYR A 38 -0.44 10.12 -7.83
N TYR A 39 -0.78 10.00 -6.56
CA TYR A 39 0.18 10.13 -5.47
C TYR A 39 0.05 8.94 -4.53
N VAL A 40 1.18 8.43 -4.04
CA VAL A 40 1.18 7.41 -3.00
C VAL A 40 1.01 8.10 -1.65
N TYR A 41 -0.07 7.77 -0.94
CA TYR A 41 -0.32 8.40 0.36
C TYR A 41 -0.02 7.48 1.54
N TYR A 42 0.18 6.18 1.31
CA TYR A 42 0.49 5.22 2.36
C TYR A 42 1.22 4.02 1.77
N VAL A 43 2.17 3.48 2.52
CA VAL A 43 2.84 2.22 2.20
C VAL A 43 2.76 1.30 3.40
N GLY A 44 2.65 -0.02 3.16
CA GLY A 44 2.51 -0.98 4.24
C GLY A 44 2.87 -2.39 3.83
N GLN A 45 2.81 -3.28 4.80
CA GLN A 45 2.99 -4.70 4.61
C GLN A 45 1.92 -5.48 5.38
N ALA A 46 1.71 -6.72 4.99
CA ALA A 46 0.76 -7.58 5.67
C ALA A 46 1.14 -9.05 5.51
N ASP A 47 0.75 -9.85 6.49
CA ASP A 47 0.79 -11.32 6.38
C ASP A 47 -0.32 -11.82 5.46
N ASP A 48 -1.41 -11.05 5.36
CA ASP A 48 -2.57 -11.33 4.53
C ASP A 48 -2.99 -10.03 3.85
N LEU A 49 -2.56 -9.85 2.60
CA LEU A 49 -2.84 -8.64 1.81
C LEU A 49 -4.33 -8.40 1.64
N ASN A 50 -5.12 -9.45 1.36
CA ASN A 50 -6.56 -9.31 1.18
C ASN A 50 -7.20 -8.72 2.44
N ASN A 51 -6.90 -9.29 3.60
CA ASN A 51 -7.47 -8.85 4.87
C ASN A 51 -7.06 -7.41 5.21
N ARG A 52 -5.78 -7.08 5.02
CA ARG A 52 -5.29 -5.73 5.36
C ARG A 52 -5.87 -4.66 4.44
N LEU A 53 -5.98 -4.94 3.14
CA LEU A 53 -6.61 -4.01 2.21
C LEU A 53 -8.10 -3.83 2.52
N ALA A 54 -8.79 -4.90 2.89
CA ALA A 54 -10.19 -4.83 3.33
C ALA A 54 -10.34 -3.96 4.58
N GLN A 55 -9.40 -4.00 5.52
CA GLN A 55 -9.40 -3.15 6.71
C GLN A 55 -9.30 -1.67 6.33
N HIS A 56 -8.52 -1.32 5.30
CA HIS A 56 -8.43 0.06 4.83
C HIS A 56 -9.75 0.59 4.29
N LEU A 57 -10.63 -0.28 3.81
CA LEU A 57 -11.97 0.10 3.32
C LEU A 57 -13.01 0.18 4.43
N SER A 58 -12.80 -0.55 5.52
CA SER A 58 -13.80 -0.70 6.57
C SER A 58 -13.84 0.53 7.47
N GLY A 59 -14.93 0.67 8.22
CA GLY A 59 -15.02 1.67 9.27
C GLY A 59 -14.07 1.42 10.44
N ASN A 60 -13.32 0.32 10.41
CA ASN A 60 -12.33 -0.04 11.42
C ASN A 60 -10.91 0.43 11.09
N GLU A 61 -10.73 1.20 10.02
CA GLU A 61 -9.44 1.81 9.73
C GLU A 61 -9.07 2.78 10.86
N THR A 62 -7.97 2.51 11.56
CA THR A 62 -7.53 3.31 12.70
C THR A 62 -6.66 4.50 12.31
N ASN A 63 -6.09 4.50 11.11
CA ASN A 63 -5.27 5.60 10.62
C ASN A 63 -6.16 6.71 10.08
N GLU A 64 -6.30 7.79 10.82
CA GLU A 64 -7.16 8.92 10.45
C GLU A 64 -6.73 9.56 9.12
N CYS A 65 -5.44 9.61 8.85
CA CYS A 65 -4.92 10.14 7.59
C CYS A 65 -5.43 9.32 6.40
N CYS A 66 -5.35 7.99 6.50
CA CYS A 66 -5.87 7.09 5.46
C CYS A 66 -7.38 7.22 5.30
N GLN A 67 -8.12 7.36 6.41
CA GLN A 67 -9.58 7.59 6.36
C GLN A 67 -9.92 8.84 5.58
N LYS A 68 -9.20 9.93 5.80
CA LYS A 68 -9.42 11.21 5.11
C LYS A 68 -9.18 11.09 3.62
N TYR A 69 -8.12 10.39 3.21
CA TYR A 69 -7.85 10.17 1.79
C TYR A 69 -8.96 9.36 1.13
N LEU A 70 -9.41 8.29 1.76
CA LEU A 70 -10.48 7.46 1.21
C LEU A 70 -11.80 8.24 1.09
N ALA A 71 -12.08 9.14 2.04
CA ALA A 71 -13.30 9.94 2.05
C ALA A 71 -13.28 11.05 0.99
N ASN A 72 -12.11 11.58 0.65
CA ASN A 72 -11.98 12.80 -0.15
C ASN A 72 -11.44 12.58 -1.56
N TYR A 73 -10.91 11.40 -1.87
CA TYR A 73 -10.30 11.11 -3.16
C TYR A 73 -10.77 9.76 -3.70
N THR A 74 -10.64 9.60 -5.02
CA THR A 74 -10.72 8.27 -5.62
C THR A 74 -9.39 7.57 -5.35
N CYS A 75 -9.45 6.44 -4.66
CA CYS A 75 -8.25 5.74 -4.20
C CYS A 75 -8.05 4.41 -4.93
N TYR A 76 -6.78 4.03 -5.02
CA TYR A 76 -6.31 2.83 -5.69
C TYR A 76 -5.24 2.17 -4.83
N PHE A 77 -4.82 0.98 -5.23
CA PHE A 77 -3.67 0.33 -4.62
C PHE A 77 -2.88 -0.47 -5.66
N ARG A 78 -1.64 -0.76 -5.32
CA ARG A 78 -0.81 -1.76 -5.98
C ARG A 78 -0.19 -2.64 -4.91
N ALA A 79 -0.07 -3.93 -5.18
CA ALA A 79 0.44 -4.89 -4.21
C ALA A 79 1.38 -5.88 -4.88
N ALA A 80 2.31 -6.42 -4.09
CA ALA A 80 3.26 -7.43 -4.54
C ALA A 80 3.52 -8.44 -3.43
N ALA A 81 3.57 -9.73 -3.79
CA ALA A 81 3.81 -10.80 -2.84
C ALA A 81 5.27 -10.81 -2.38
N ILE A 82 5.48 -10.93 -1.09
CA ILE A 82 6.78 -11.17 -0.46
C ILE A 82 6.54 -12.05 0.76
N SER A 83 7.03 -13.28 0.72
CA SER A 83 6.75 -14.27 1.78
C SER A 83 7.56 -14.06 3.05
N GLY A 84 8.79 -13.57 2.97
CA GLY A 84 9.68 -13.41 4.12
C GLY A 84 9.46 -12.12 4.88
N GLN A 85 9.39 -12.19 6.22
CA GLN A 85 9.18 -11.01 7.06
C GLN A 85 10.31 -9.99 6.93
N ALA A 86 11.55 -10.44 6.94
CA ALA A 86 12.71 -9.54 6.82
C ALA A 86 12.70 -8.80 5.47
N ASP A 87 12.34 -9.50 4.40
CA ASP A 87 12.24 -8.90 3.07
C ASP A 87 11.08 -7.89 3.01
N ARG A 88 9.94 -8.20 3.65
CA ARG A 88 8.83 -7.25 3.72
C ARG A 88 9.22 -5.98 4.48
N ASP A 89 9.91 -6.14 5.60
CA ASP A 89 10.38 -5.00 6.38
C ASP A 89 11.29 -4.09 5.56
N GLY A 90 12.28 -4.68 4.88
CA GLY A 90 13.21 -3.93 4.03
C GLY A 90 12.52 -3.30 2.82
N ALA A 91 11.55 -3.99 2.23
CA ALA A 91 10.77 -3.47 1.11
C ALA A 91 9.87 -2.30 1.53
N GLU A 92 9.27 -2.37 2.71
CA GLU A 92 8.45 -1.27 3.23
C GLU A 92 9.28 -0.01 3.42
N VAL A 93 10.49 -0.15 3.98
CA VAL A 93 11.42 0.98 4.13
C VAL A 93 11.78 1.56 2.76
N ALA A 94 12.06 0.70 1.77
CA ALA A 94 12.37 1.14 0.40
C ALA A 94 11.20 1.92 -0.21
N LEU A 95 9.97 1.45 -0.03
CA LEU A 95 8.77 2.14 -0.50
C LEU A 95 8.59 3.50 0.17
N TYR A 96 8.78 3.55 1.48
CA TYR A 96 8.70 4.79 2.23
C TYR A 96 9.72 5.82 1.73
N ASN A 97 10.97 5.40 1.55
CA ASN A 97 12.03 6.28 1.07
C ASN A 97 11.77 6.78 -0.35
N LYS A 98 11.19 5.93 -1.19
CA LYS A 98 10.90 6.28 -2.59
C LYS A 98 9.75 7.25 -2.72
N PHE A 99 8.65 7.01 -2.02
CA PHE A 99 7.39 7.73 -2.24
C PHE A 99 7.11 8.82 -1.22
N GLU A 100 7.76 8.81 -0.07
CA GLU A 100 7.55 9.78 1.01
C GLU A 100 6.05 10.02 1.26
N PRO A 101 5.28 8.97 1.59
CA PRO A 101 3.83 9.07 1.66
C PRO A 101 3.36 10.04 2.73
N SER A 102 2.21 10.68 2.49
CA SER A 102 1.63 11.66 3.41
C SER A 102 1.16 11.03 4.72
N CYS A 103 0.66 9.80 4.65
CA CYS A 103 0.17 9.07 5.81
C CYS A 103 1.22 8.08 6.25
N VAL A 104 1.62 8.18 7.51
CA VAL A 104 2.68 7.34 8.06
C VAL A 104 2.17 6.67 9.32
N GLU A 105 2.49 5.39 9.48
CA GLU A 105 2.39 4.69 10.73
C GLU A 105 3.82 4.34 11.16
N ARG A 106 3.96 3.18 11.75
CA ARG A 106 5.26 2.70 12.20
C ARG A 106 6.06 2.16 11.02
N ILE A 107 7.28 2.67 10.85
CA ILE A 107 8.20 2.20 9.82
C ILE A 107 9.20 1.25 10.49
N PRO A 108 9.48 0.07 9.88
CA PRO A 108 10.47 -0.85 10.42
C PRO A 108 11.85 -0.21 10.55
N ASP A 109 12.52 -0.47 11.67
CA ASP A 109 13.87 0.03 11.93
C ASP A 109 14.89 -0.96 11.35
N VAL A 110 14.95 -1.03 10.02
CA VAL A 110 15.86 -1.89 9.27
C VAL A 110 16.35 -1.14 8.05
N LYS A 111 17.40 -1.66 7.42
CA LYS A 111 17.87 -1.11 6.15
C LYS A 111 16.92 -1.49 5.01
N PRO A 112 16.71 -0.60 4.04
CA PRO A 112 15.93 -0.95 2.87
C PRO A 112 16.64 -2.00 2.03
N ILE A 113 15.86 -2.84 1.35
CA ILE A 113 16.37 -3.73 0.30
C ILE A 113 16.11 -3.10 -1.06
N GLU A 114 16.85 -3.54 -2.07
CA GLU A 114 16.59 -3.10 -3.44
C GLU A 114 15.38 -3.81 -4.01
N ILE A 115 14.42 -3.04 -4.50
CA ILE A 115 13.21 -3.52 -5.18
C ILE A 115 12.91 -2.63 -6.37
N ASN A 116 12.11 -3.16 -7.31
CA ASN A 116 11.51 -2.37 -8.36
C ASN A 116 10.20 -1.73 -7.87
N PHE A 117 9.81 -0.62 -8.49
CA PHE A 117 8.60 0.13 -8.08
C PHE A 117 7.53 0.21 -9.18
N ASP A 118 7.75 -0.39 -10.28
CA ASP A 118 6.83 -0.36 -11.43
C ASP A 118 5.55 -1.15 -11.25
#